data_a4678e6a5c68de1d2ebf793dd7197524
#
_entry.id   a4678e6a5c68de1d2ebf793dd7197524
#
_cell.length_a   1.000
_cell.length_b   1.000
_cell.length_c   1.000
_cell.angle_alpha   90.00
_cell.angle_beta   90.00
_cell.angle_gamma   90.00
#
_symmetry.space_group_name_H-M   'P 1'
#
loop_
_entity.id
_entity.type
_entity.pdbx_description
1 polymer ?
#
loop_
_entity_poly.entity_id
_entity_poly.type
_entity_poly.pdbx_seq_one_letter_code
_entity_poly.pdbx_strand_id
1 'polypeptide(L)'
;MNIYYAIFSPDGGGWSVRFPDAPSVNTCGDTVEESFVMAVDALSAIMVLGRKGREYEAPRGYDEIKKEAKQGELIFPVVPSEKTMDEYRPKKRINVMVPVDLLDRVNAYVKARDGMDRSRFICSAVERVLE
;
A
#
# COMPACT_ATOMS: atom_id res chain seq x y z
N MET A 1 -13.06 5.10 -0.50
CA MET A 1 -11.98 4.40 0.25
C MET A 1 -12.46 3.01 0.58
N ASN A 2 -11.71 2.01 0.16
CA ASN A 2 -12.07 0.62 0.45
C ASN A 2 -11.33 0.14 1.70
N ILE A 3 -12.12 -0.24 2.71
CA ILE A 3 -11.60 -0.82 3.96
C ILE A 3 -11.73 -2.33 3.85
N TYR A 4 -10.62 -3.04 3.99
CA TYR A 4 -10.60 -4.50 4.03
C TYR A 4 -10.45 -4.94 5.48
N TYR A 5 -11.37 -5.77 5.97
CA TYR A 5 -11.27 -6.32 7.32
C TYR A 5 -10.42 -7.59 7.28
N ALA A 6 -9.35 -7.57 8.07
CA ALA A 6 -8.44 -8.70 8.19
C ALA A 6 -8.71 -9.47 9.48
N ILE A 7 -8.58 -10.79 9.41
CA ILE A 7 -8.72 -11.66 10.56
C ILE A 7 -7.33 -12.10 11.02
N PHE A 8 -7.01 -11.80 12.27
CA PHE A 8 -5.74 -12.11 12.90
C PHE A 8 -5.94 -13.33 13.80
N SER A 9 -5.28 -14.43 13.48
CA SER A 9 -5.38 -15.69 14.21
C SER A 9 -4.11 -15.94 15.03
N PRO A 10 -4.21 -16.34 16.31
CA PRO A 10 -3.04 -16.78 17.07
C PRO A 10 -2.39 -17.98 16.38
N ASP A 11 -1.07 -17.94 16.24
CA ASP A 11 -0.31 -18.98 15.55
C ASP A 11 1.10 -19.09 16.11
N GLY A 12 1.35 -20.15 16.91
CA GLY A 12 2.69 -20.49 17.39
C GLY A 12 3.40 -19.39 18.19
N GLY A 13 2.67 -18.62 19.01
CA GLY A 13 3.21 -17.50 19.77
C GLY A 13 3.21 -16.17 19.02
N GLY A 14 2.88 -16.19 17.74
CA GLY A 14 2.66 -15.00 16.92
C GLY A 14 1.25 -14.94 16.37
N TRP A 15 1.09 -14.29 15.24
CA TRP A 15 -0.19 -14.07 14.58
C TRP A 15 -0.09 -14.36 13.08
N SER A 16 -1.12 -14.98 12.53
CA SER A 16 -1.28 -15.11 11.10
C SER A 16 -2.47 -14.23 10.65
N VAL A 17 -2.35 -13.60 9.51
CA VAL A 17 -3.32 -12.63 9.00
C VAL A 17 -3.87 -13.09 7.66
N ARG A 18 -5.20 -13.09 7.55
CA ARG A 18 -5.88 -13.35 6.28
C ARG A 18 -6.91 -12.27 5.99
N PHE A 19 -7.17 -12.07 4.71
CA PHE A 19 -8.21 -11.16 4.23
C PHE A 19 -9.30 -11.97 3.53
N PRO A 20 -10.48 -12.15 4.13
CA PRO A 20 -11.56 -12.92 3.48
C PRO A 20 -11.95 -12.39 2.11
N ASP A 21 -11.91 -11.07 1.91
CA ASP A 21 -12.25 -10.45 0.63
C ASP A 21 -11.05 -10.24 -0.31
N ALA A 22 -9.87 -10.63 0.11
CA ALA A 22 -8.66 -10.69 -0.72
C ALA A 22 -7.89 -11.98 -0.37
N PRO A 23 -8.39 -13.16 -0.78
CA PRO A 23 -7.88 -14.45 -0.29
C PRO A 23 -6.41 -14.73 -0.63
N SER A 24 -5.87 -14.06 -1.63
CA SER A 24 -4.45 -14.19 -1.99
C SER A 24 -3.51 -13.43 -1.05
N VAL A 25 -4.05 -12.59 -0.18
CA VAL A 25 -3.25 -11.80 0.76
C VAL A 25 -3.19 -12.50 2.10
N ASN A 26 -2.00 -13.00 2.44
CA ASN A 26 -1.71 -13.65 3.71
C ASN A 26 -0.38 -13.13 4.23
N THR A 27 -0.32 -12.88 5.53
CA THR A 27 0.91 -12.46 6.18
C THR A 27 0.94 -12.93 7.63
N CYS A 28 1.99 -12.58 8.36
CA CYS A 28 2.16 -12.96 9.75
C CYS A 28 3.06 -11.96 10.47
N GLY A 29 3.10 -12.05 11.78
CA GLY A 29 3.99 -11.27 12.63
C GLY A 29 4.08 -11.86 14.03
N ASP A 30 5.04 -11.41 14.79
CA ASP A 30 5.25 -11.90 16.16
C ASP A 30 4.31 -11.23 17.17
N THR A 31 3.91 -10.00 16.89
CA THR A 31 2.97 -9.22 17.70
C THR A 31 1.80 -8.76 16.86
N VAL A 32 0.72 -8.32 17.52
CA VAL A 32 -0.45 -7.73 16.81
C VAL A 32 -0.02 -6.49 16.04
N GLU A 33 0.80 -5.64 16.62
CA GLU A 33 1.26 -4.40 16.01
C GLU A 33 2.10 -4.68 14.77
N GLU A 34 3.04 -5.60 14.84
CA GLU A 34 3.85 -6.02 13.70
C GLU A 34 2.99 -6.63 12.61
N SER A 35 2.07 -7.50 12.99
CA SER A 35 1.14 -8.14 12.05
C SER A 35 0.25 -7.13 11.34
N PHE A 36 -0.16 -6.06 12.04
CA PHE A 36 -0.93 -4.97 11.44
C PHE A 36 -0.10 -4.22 10.37
N VAL A 37 1.15 -3.90 10.67
CA VAL A 37 2.06 -3.25 9.71
C VAL A 37 2.27 -4.15 8.49
N MET A 38 2.49 -5.45 8.71
CA MET A 38 2.63 -6.43 7.64
C MET A 38 1.35 -6.58 6.81
N ALA A 39 0.18 -6.47 7.45
CA ALA A 39 -1.11 -6.53 6.76
C ALA A 39 -1.30 -5.34 5.82
N VAL A 40 -0.96 -4.13 6.26
CA VAL A 40 -1.01 -2.92 5.42
C VAL A 40 -0.07 -3.06 4.23
N ASP A 41 1.16 -3.53 4.47
CA ASP A 41 2.16 -3.74 3.42
C ASP A 41 1.69 -4.76 2.38
N ALA A 42 1.22 -5.92 2.83
CA ALA A 42 0.77 -6.99 1.93
C ALA A 42 -0.45 -6.57 1.10
N LEU A 43 -1.42 -5.90 1.72
CA LEU A 43 -2.59 -5.38 1.02
C LEU A 43 -2.19 -4.33 -0.02
N SER A 44 -1.32 -3.41 0.33
CA SER A 44 -0.83 -2.37 -0.58
C SER A 44 -0.09 -2.97 -1.77
N ALA A 45 0.74 -3.99 -1.54
CA ALA A 45 1.45 -4.69 -2.60
C ALA A 45 0.50 -5.34 -3.60
N ILE A 46 -0.53 -6.05 -3.11
CA ILE A 46 -1.47 -6.77 -4.00
C ILE A 46 -2.36 -5.80 -4.79
N MET A 47 -2.69 -4.63 -4.24
CA MET A 47 -3.45 -3.61 -4.95
C MET A 47 -2.71 -3.10 -6.19
N VAL A 48 -1.37 -3.10 -6.16
CA VAL A 48 -0.52 -2.65 -7.26
C VAL A 48 -0.08 -3.82 -8.15
N LEU A 49 0.33 -4.92 -7.55
CA LEU A 49 0.93 -6.07 -8.25
C LEU A 49 -0.08 -7.14 -8.61
N GLY A 50 -1.32 -6.99 -8.19
CA GLY A 50 -2.41 -7.92 -8.50
C GLY A 50 -2.59 -8.12 -9.99
N ARG A 51 -3.18 -9.24 -10.39
CA ARG A 51 -3.34 -9.61 -11.79
C ARG A 51 -4.09 -8.53 -12.56
N LYS A 52 -3.55 -8.13 -13.69
CA LYS A 52 -4.24 -7.25 -14.65
C LYS A 52 -5.63 -7.80 -14.96
N GLY A 53 -6.65 -6.95 -14.86
CA GLY A 53 -8.03 -7.32 -15.15
C GLY A 53 -8.81 -7.92 -13.99
N ARG A 54 -8.21 -8.08 -12.80
CA ARG A 54 -8.96 -8.33 -11.58
C ARG A 54 -9.22 -7.01 -10.87
N GLU A 55 -10.42 -6.53 -11.01
CA GLU A 55 -10.95 -5.60 -10.05
C GLU A 55 -11.35 -6.41 -8.83
N TYR A 56 -10.80 -6.08 -7.68
CA TYR A 56 -11.28 -6.65 -6.43
C TYR A 56 -12.68 -6.08 -6.21
N GLU A 57 -13.65 -6.97 -5.98
CA GLU A 57 -14.99 -6.55 -5.60
C GLU A 57 -14.91 -5.68 -4.34
N ALA A 58 -15.88 -4.79 -4.19
CA ALA A 58 -15.97 -3.98 -2.98
C ALA A 58 -15.97 -4.88 -1.75
N PRO A 59 -15.10 -4.62 -0.76
CA PRO A 59 -15.02 -5.47 0.42
C PRO A 59 -16.30 -5.40 1.24
N ARG A 60 -16.67 -6.54 1.83
CA ARG A 60 -17.81 -6.63 2.75
C ARG A 60 -17.54 -5.83 4.03
N GLY A 61 -18.59 -5.48 4.74
CA GLY A 61 -18.51 -4.76 6.00
C GLY A 61 -18.08 -5.65 7.18
N TYR A 62 -17.83 -5.00 8.31
CA TYR A 62 -17.37 -5.64 9.54
C TYR A 62 -18.29 -6.79 9.99
N ASP A 63 -19.62 -6.57 9.98
CA ASP A 63 -20.56 -7.56 10.49
C ASP A 63 -20.54 -8.87 9.69
N GLU A 64 -20.31 -8.78 8.38
CA GLU A 64 -20.19 -9.96 7.52
C GLU A 64 -18.88 -10.72 7.78
N ILE A 65 -17.79 -10.00 7.94
CA ILE A 65 -16.49 -10.61 8.23
C ILE A 65 -16.47 -11.24 9.62
N LYS A 66 -17.14 -10.63 10.58
CA LYS A 66 -17.24 -11.15 11.95
C LYS A 66 -17.86 -12.56 11.98
N LYS A 67 -18.77 -12.86 11.07
CA LYS A 67 -19.39 -14.20 10.97
C LYS A 67 -18.38 -15.28 10.61
N GLU A 68 -17.29 -14.92 9.93
CA GLU A 68 -16.24 -15.85 9.53
C GLU A 68 -15.12 -15.99 10.57
N ALA A 69 -15.06 -15.09 11.54
CA ALA A 69 -14.05 -15.14 12.60
C ALA A 69 -14.40 -16.18 13.65
N LYS A 70 -13.37 -16.90 14.12
CA LYS A 70 -13.49 -17.89 15.19
C LYS A 70 -13.14 -17.27 16.54
N GLN A 71 -13.45 -17.98 17.62
CA GLN A 71 -13.09 -17.57 18.97
C GLN A 71 -11.56 -17.40 19.09
N GLY A 72 -11.13 -16.30 19.70
CA GLY A 72 -9.72 -15.96 19.85
C GLY A 72 -9.10 -15.20 18.68
N GLU A 73 -9.83 -15.08 17.57
CA GLU A 73 -9.39 -14.28 16.43
C GLU A 73 -9.77 -12.81 16.61
N LEU A 74 -8.92 -11.93 16.10
CA LEU A 74 -9.16 -10.48 16.11
C LEU A 74 -9.47 -10.00 14.70
N ILE A 75 -10.28 -8.95 14.59
CA ILE A 75 -10.62 -8.32 13.32
C ILE A 75 -10.15 -6.88 13.34
N PHE A 76 -9.38 -6.49 12.33
CA PHE A 76 -8.93 -5.12 12.18
C PHE A 76 -9.29 -4.57 10.79
N PRO A 77 -9.73 -3.30 10.73
CA PRO A 77 -9.86 -2.62 9.45
C PRO A 77 -8.49 -2.26 8.91
N VAL A 78 -8.25 -2.58 7.64
CA VAL A 78 -6.98 -2.31 6.97
C VAL A 78 -7.24 -1.52 5.70
N VAL A 79 -6.49 -0.44 5.52
CA VAL A 79 -6.55 0.42 4.34
C VAL A 79 -5.18 0.40 3.67
N PRO A 80 -5.11 0.23 2.33
CA PRO A 80 -3.83 0.31 1.64
C PRO A 80 -3.16 1.67 1.85
N SER A 81 -1.85 1.66 2.01
CA SER A 81 -1.05 2.88 2.15
C SER A 81 -0.63 3.38 0.76
N GLU A 82 -0.97 4.63 0.42
CA GLU A 82 -0.55 5.25 -0.83
C GLU A 82 0.97 5.27 -0.98
N LYS A 83 1.68 5.59 0.09
CA LYS A 83 3.15 5.58 0.10
C LYS A 83 3.71 4.20 -0.23
N THR A 84 3.16 3.16 0.40
CA THR A 84 3.59 1.78 0.18
C THR A 84 3.23 1.31 -1.23
N MET A 85 2.04 1.66 -1.72
CA MET A 85 1.65 1.36 -3.10
C MET A 85 2.61 1.99 -4.10
N ASP A 86 3.04 3.23 -3.88
CA ASP A 86 4.03 3.90 -4.74
C ASP A 86 5.38 3.16 -4.77
N GLU A 87 5.78 2.58 -3.65
CA GLU A 87 7.01 1.78 -3.58
C GLU A 87 6.92 0.50 -4.41
N TYR A 88 5.74 -0.10 -4.50
CA TYR A 88 5.51 -1.33 -5.27
C TYR A 88 5.20 -1.10 -6.75
N ARG A 89 4.85 0.12 -7.16
CA ARG A 89 4.53 0.41 -8.57
C ARG A 89 5.75 0.15 -9.46
N PRO A 90 5.59 -0.61 -10.57
CA PRO A 90 6.66 -0.79 -11.54
C PRO A 90 7.14 0.56 -12.07
N LYS A 91 8.46 0.73 -12.11
CA LYS A 91 9.11 1.97 -12.56
C LYS A 91 10.07 1.65 -13.67
N LYS A 92 10.23 2.58 -14.60
CA LYS A 92 11.19 2.48 -15.69
C LYS A 92 12.07 3.73 -15.70
N ARG A 93 13.37 3.53 -15.82
CA ARG A 93 14.31 4.65 -15.96
C ARG A 93 14.22 5.19 -17.36
N ILE A 94 14.09 6.50 -17.49
CA ILE A 94 14.16 7.21 -18.76
C ILE A 94 15.20 8.32 -18.67
N ASN A 95 15.76 8.71 -19.81
CA ASN A 95 16.67 9.84 -19.93
C ASN A 95 15.95 11.01 -20.61
N VAL A 96 16.02 12.17 -19.99
CA VAL A 96 15.41 13.40 -20.51
C VAL A 96 16.43 14.51 -20.46
N MET A 97 16.52 15.29 -21.53
CA MET A 97 17.35 16.49 -21.55
C MET A 97 16.58 17.65 -20.95
N VAL A 98 17.16 18.33 -19.97
CA VAL A 98 16.55 19.46 -19.26
C VAL A 98 17.50 20.65 -19.34
N PRO A 99 17.02 21.87 -19.68
CA PRO A 99 17.84 23.06 -19.61
C PRO A 99 18.48 23.23 -18.23
N VAL A 100 19.74 23.66 -18.20
CA VAL A 100 20.54 23.72 -16.96
C VAL A 100 19.89 24.65 -15.93
N ASP A 101 19.39 25.79 -16.35
CA ASP A 101 18.73 26.75 -15.46
C ASP A 101 17.45 26.19 -14.84
N LEU A 102 16.66 25.45 -15.60
CA LEU A 102 15.46 24.76 -15.10
C LEU A 102 15.86 23.65 -14.10
N LEU A 103 16.89 22.88 -14.41
CA LEU A 103 17.40 21.83 -13.53
C LEU A 103 17.88 22.43 -12.20
N ASP A 104 18.58 23.55 -12.22
CA ASP A 104 19.03 24.24 -11.00
C ASP A 104 17.85 24.67 -10.13
N ARG A 105 16.77 25.16 -10.76
CA ARG A 105 15.54 25.52 -10.04
C ARG A 105 14.85 24.30 -9.42
N VAL A 106 14.80 23.18 -10.11
CA VAL A 106 14.26 21.91 -9.60
C VAL A 106 15.08 21.43 -8.41
N ASN A 107 16.40 21.44 -8.52
CA ASN A 107 17.28 21.00 -7.45
C ASN A 107 17.15 21.88 -6.20
N ALA A 108 17.03 23.20 -6.37
CA ALA A 108 16.82 24.12 -5.27
C ALA A 108 15.48 23.88 -4.56
N TYR A 109 14.42 23.64 -5.30
CA TYR A 109 13.09 23.33 -4.77
C TYR A 109 13.09 22.04 -3.95
N VAL A 110 13.70 21.00 -4.50
CA VAL A 110 13.77 19.67 -3.87
C VAL A 110 14.60 19.73 -2.58
N LYS A 111 15.74 20.42 -2.61
CA LYS A 111 16.62 20.54 -1.45
C LYS A 111 15.97 21.26 -0.27
N ALA A 112 15.05 22.17 -0.54
CA ALA A 112 14.35 22.94 0.50
C ALA A 112 13.22 22.17 1.19
N ARG A 113 12.90 20.94 0.74
CA ARG A 113 11.78 20.14 1.24
C ARG A 113 12.23 18.76 1.70
N ASP A 114 11.90 18.41 2.95
CA ASP A 114 12.19 17.10 3.50
C ASP A 114 11.37 16.01 2.80
N GLY A 115 11.99 14.87 2.53
CA GLY A 115 11.33 13.73 1.91
C GLY A 115 11.02 13.88 0.43
N MET A 116 11.42 14.99 -0.19
CA MET A 116 11.26 15.23 -1.61
C MET A 116 12.57 14.93 -2.33
N ASP A 117 12.48 14.20 -3.44
CA ASP A 117 13.59 14.04 -4.37
C ASP A 117 13.19 14.50 -5.77
N ARG A 118 14.17 14.55 -6.67
CA ARG A 118 13.96 15.04 -8.02
C ARG A 118 12.94 14.19 -8.79
N SER A 119 13.01 12.86 -8.67
CA SER A 119 12.08 11.95 -9.32
C SER A 119 10.65 12.14 -8.85
N ARG A 120 10.44 12.26 -7.54
CA ARG A 120 9.12 12.52 -6.97
C ARG A 120 8.55 13.86 -7.44
N PHE A 121 9.38 14.88 -7.45
CA PHE A 121 8.97 16.21 -7.92
C PHE A 121 8.51 16.16 -9.38
N ILE A 122 9.32 15.56 -10.24
CA ILE A 122 9.03 15.45 -11.68
C ILE A 122 7.76 14.63 -11.92
N CYS A 123 7.62 13.48 -11.25
CA CYS A 123 6.41 12.65 -11.38
C CYS A 123 5.15 13.41 -10.95
N SER A 124 5.21 14.12 -9.83
CA SER A 124 4.07 14.92 -9.34
C SER A 124 3.70 16.03 -10.32
N ALA A 125 4.68 16.72 -10.89
CA ALA A 125 4.46 17.78 -11.86
C ALA A 125 3.83 17.24 -13.15
N VAL A 126 4.30 16.09 -13.63
CA VAL A 126 3.76 15.45 -14.85
C VAL A 126 2.33 14.98 -14.62
N GLU A 127 2.04 14.34 -13.50
CA GLU A 127 0.67 13.93 -13.13
C GLU A 127 -0.28 15.11 -13.11
N ARG A 128 0.14 16.23 -12.52
CA ARG A 128 -0.67 17.46 -12.44
C ARG A 128 -1.00 18.00 -13.84
N VAL A 129 -0.06 17.96 -14.78
CA VAL A 129 -0.29 18.43 -16.14
C VAL A 129 -1.23 17.50 -16.91
N LEU A 130 -1.18 16.20 -16.62
CA LEU A 130 -1.98 15.19 -17.32
C LEU A 130 -3.40 15.03 -16.76
N GLU A 131 -3.68 15.63 -15.63
CA GLU A 131 -5.03 15.61 -15.02
C GLU A 131 -6.09 16.28 -15.90
#